data_17393f0bc767af29deec074492377c4b
#
_entry.id   17393f0bc767af29deec074492377c4b
#
_cell.length_a   1.000
_cell.length_b   1.000
_cell.length_c   1.000
_cell.angle_alpha   90.00
_cell.angle_beta   90.00
_cell.angle_gamma   90.00
#
_symmetry.space_group_name_H-M   'P 1'
#
loop_
_entity.id
_entity.type
_entity.pdbx_description
1 polymer ?
#
loop_
_entity_poly.entity_id
_entity_poly.type
_entity_poly.pdbx_seq_one_letter_code
_entity_poly.pdbx_strand_id
1 'polypeptide(L)'
;MTAGPPADGTAPEPPARRRGRPPRTESAGTRDRILTAAREEFSARGYEKTSVRGIAKAAGVDSALVHHYFGTKEQIFEAAVEVAFAPALDAPEAVAEGPPDAVGERLTRFVFGVWENPTTRTPLLAIVRSAVNNDTAAAVFRRLVATQLLRRIAAQLELPDAELRAELAAAQLVGCAMLRYVIKVEPLASADLERIIARVAPVVQGHLTSP
;
A
#
# COMPACT_ATOMS: atom_id res chain seq x y z
N MET A 1 9.44 -17.42 87.72
CA MET A 1 8.94 -18.55 86.91
C MET A 1 7.79 -18.01 86.14
N THR A 2 8.00 -17.83 84.86
CA THR A 2 6.90 -17.94 83.88
C THR A 2 7.43 -17.49 82.51
N ALA A 3 7.42 -18.40 81.59
CA ALA A 3 7.84 -18.21 80.20
C ALA A 3 6.79 -17.45 79.43
N GLY A 4 7.23 -16.49 78.62
CA GLY A 4 6.41 -15.88 77.53
C GLY A 4 6.59 -16.60 76.22
N PRO A 5 5.54 -16.69 75.38
CA PRO A 5 5.62 -17.36 74.07
C PRO A 5 6.23 -16.48 73.02
N PRO A 6 6.83 -17.06 71.93
CA PRO A 6 7.31 -16.34 70.81
C PRO A 6 6.16 -15.94 69.82
N ALA A 7 6.17 -14.71 69.39
CA ALA A 7 5.30 -14.23 68.33
C ALA A 7 5.99 -14.49 66.94
N ASP A 8 5.46 -15.46 66.24
CA ASP A 8 5.77 -15.67 64.82
C ASP A 8 4.82 -14.78 63.96
N GLY A 9 5.39 -13.70 63.44
CA GLY A 9 4.69 -12.71 62.61
C GLY A 9 5.14 -12.78 61.17
N THR A 10 4.71 -13.82 60.44
CA THR A 10 4.89 -13.88 58.99
C THR A 10 3.88 -12.94 58.30
N ALA A 11 4.37 -11.81 57.84
CA ALA A 11 3.54 -10.90 57.05
C ALA A 11 3.21 -11.53 55.67
N PRO A 12 1.97 -11.43 55.18
CA PRO A 12 1.60 -11.96 53.85
C PRO A 12 2.27 -11.20 52.71
N GLU A 13 2.88 -11.95 51.82
CA GLU A 13 3.49 -11.48 50.56
C GLU A 13 2.42 -10.81 49.68
N PRO A 14 2.67 -9.60 49.13
CA PRO A 14 1.68 -8.91 48.28
C PRO A 14 1.42 -9.69 46.99
N PRO A 15 0.18 -9.80 46.51
CA PRO A 15 -0.15 -10.56 45.30
C PRO A 15 0.53 -9.98 44.09
N ALA A 16 1.17 -10.86 43.29
CA ALA A 16 1.81 -10.53 42.05
C ALA A 16 0.83 -9.76 41.13
N ARG A 17 1.22 -8.53 40.73
CA ARG A 17 0.46 -7.72 39.79
C ARG A 17 0.32 -8.48 38.49
N ARG A 18 -0.87 -8.98 38.19
CA ARG A 18 -1.24 -9.46 36.84
C ARG A 18 -1.04 -8.31 35.89
N ARG A 19 -0.12 -8.50 34.92
CA ARG A 19 0.04 -7.59 33.75
C ARG A 19 -1.30 -7.54 33.03
N GLY A 20 -2.04 -6.45 33.20
CA GLY A 20 -3.29 -6.20 32.51
C GLY A 20 -3.04 -6.09 31.01
N ARG A 21 -4.02 -6.55 30.24
CA ARG A 21 -4.05 -6.39 28.76
C ARG A 21 -3.90 -4.90 28.45
N PRO A 22 -2.92 -4.49 27.60
CA PRO A 22 -2.73 -3.08 27.26
C PRO A 22 -4.02 -2.47 26.68
N PRO A 23 -4.30 -1.17 26.92
CA PRO A 23 -5.46 -0.49 26.38
C PRO A 23 -5.49 -0.57 24.85
N ARG A 24 -6.68 -0.69 24.26
CA ARG A 24 -6.89 -0.80 22.81
C ARG A 24 -6.21 0.32 22.01
N THR A 25 -6.05 1.50 22.57
CA THR A 25 -5.38 2.67 21.97
C THR A 25 -3.86 2.48 21.83
N GLU A 26 -3.19 1.84 22.79
CA GLU A 26 -1.75 1.52 22.70
C GLU A 26 -1.47 0.43 21.66
N SER A 27 -2.38 -0.50 21.49
CA SER A 27 -2.31 -1.56 20.51
C SER A 27 -2.41 -1.01 19.06
N ALA A 28 -3.35 -0.09 18.81
CA ALA A 28 -3.50 0.56 17.50
C ALA A 28 -2.26 1.38 17.14
N GLY A 29 -1.76 2.21 18.05
CA GLY A 29 -0.57 3.03 17.83
C GLY A 29 0.70 2.20 17.58
N THR A 30 0.81 1.01 18.17
CA THR A 30 1.94 0.10 17.93
C THR A 30 1.86 -0.52 16.54
N ARG A 31 0.68 -0.96 16.10
CA ARG A 31 0.47 -1.49 14.75
C ARG A 31 0.84 -0.46 13.68
N ASP A 32 0.41 0.78 13.85
CA ASP A 32 0.68 1.87 12.90
C ASP A 32 2.17 2.22 12.84
N ARG A 33 2.87 2.23 13.98
CA ARG A 33 4.33 2.42 14.01
C ARG A 33 5.06 1.32 13.25
N ILE A 34 4.68 0.05 13.44
CA ILE A 34 5.26 -1.07 12.71
C ILE A 34 5.02 -0.92 11.21
N LEU A 35 3.81 -0.58 10.80
CA LEU A 35 3.46 -0.40 9.40
C LEU A 35 4.20 0.77 8.75
N THR A 36 4.36 1.88 9.46
CA THR A 36 5.16 3.02 9.00
C THR A 36 6.62 2.63 8.81
N ALA A 37 7.25 1.99 9.80
CA ALA A 37 8.60 1.49 9.70
C ALA A 37 8.78 0.47 8.56
N ALA A 38 7.80 -0.41 8.35
CA ALA A 38 7.81 -1.37 7.26
C ALA A 38 7.80 -0.68 5.89
N ARG A 39 6.95 0.33 5.70
CA ARG A 39 6.89 1.12 4.46
C ARG A 39 8.22 1.82 4.16
N GLU A 40 8.86 2.39 5.17
CA GLU A 40 10.17 3.04 5.04
C GLU A 40 11.28 2.02 4.68
N GLU A 41 11.34 0.89 5.37
CA GLU A 41 12.32 -0.17 5.11
C GLU A 41 12.15 -0.78 3.71
N PHE A 42 10.90 -1.10 3.30
CA PHE A 42 10.63 -1.60 1.95
C PHE A 42 10.92 -0.54 0.87
N SER A 43 10.63 0.72 1.13
CA SER A 43 10.93 1.81 0.19
C SER A 43 12.43 2.02 0.00
N ALA A 44 13.20 1.95 1.08
CA ALA A 44 14.64 2.20 1.04
C ALA A 44 15.44 1.01 0.50
N ARG A 45 15.04 -0.24 0.82
CA ARG A 45 15.83 -1.46 0.59
C ARG A 45 15.20 -2.44 -0.38
N GLY A 46 13.95 -2.24 -0.74
CA GLY A 46 13.15 -3.22 -1.49
C GLY A 46 12.72 -4.41 -0.64
N TYR A 47 11.89 -5.26 -1.24
CA TYR A 47 11.35 -6.45 -0.55
C TYR A 47 12.46 -7.39 -0.08
N GLU A 48 13.42 -7.73 -0.95
CA GLU A 48 14.43 -8.78 -0.70
C GLU A 48 15.30 -8.45 0.52
N LYS A 49 15.86 -7.24 0.57
CA LYS A 49 16.81 -6.82 1.60
C LYS A 49 16.17 -6.38 2.92
N THR A 50 14.85 -6.28 2.98
CA THR A 50 14.12 -5.94 4.22
C THR A 50 13.91 -7.20 5.05
N SER A 51 14.08 -7.11 6.37
CA SER A 51 13.82 -8.20 7.31
C SER A 51 12.85 -7.78 8.42
N VAL A 52 12.11 -8.76 8.97
CA VAL A 52 11.21 -8.51 10.12
C VAL A 52 11.96 -7.92 11.31
N ARG A 53 13.21 -8.36 11.55
CA ARG A 53 14.07 -7.80 12.60
C ARG A 53 14.45 -6.34 12.31
N GLY A 54 14.70 -5.99 11.04
CA GLY A 54 14.97 -4.62 10.63
C GLY A 54 13.77 -3.71 10.87
N ILE A 55 12.59 -4.16 10.46
CA ILE A 55 11.32 -3.44 10.70
C ILE A 55 11.07 -3.27 12.21
N ALA A 56 11.24 -4.32 13.02
CA ALA A 56 11.07 -4.25 14.47
C ALA A 56 12.00 -3.22 15.11
N LYS A 57 13.29 -3.24 14.71
CA LYS A 57 14.29 -2.26 15.17
C LYS A 57 13.89 -0.83 14.80
N ALA A 58 13.46 -0.60 13.55
CA ALA A 58 13.04 0.72 13.07
C ALA A 58 11.79 1.22 13.81
N ALA A 59 10.83 0.31 14.10
CA ALA A 59 9.61 0.62 14.86
C ALA A 59 9.83 0.76 16.38
N GLY A 60 11.01 0.42 16.90
CA GLY A 60 11.28 0.41 18.35
C GLY A 60 10.47 -0.63 19.12
N VAL A 61 10.29 -1.84 18.54
CA VAL A 61 9.53 -2.93 19.13
C VAL A 61 10.30 -4.25 19.06
N ASP A 62 9.81 -5.26 19.78
CA ASP A 62 10.31 -6.64 19.63
C ASP A 62 9.79 -7.29 18.36
N SER A 63 10.61 -8.17 17.75
CA SER A 63 10.22 -8.91 16.53
C SER A 63 9.00 -9.82 16.75
N ALA A 64 8.80 -10.35 17.97
CA ALA A 64 7.63 -11.12 18.30
C ALA A 64 6.34 -10.30 18.20
N LEU A 65 6.42 -9.00 18.49
CA LEU A 65 5.28 -8.10 18.37
C LEU A 65 4.94 -7.83 16.90
N VAL A 66 5.96 -7.73 16.04
CA VAL A 66 5.74 -7.61 14.58
C VAL A 66 5.02 -8.85 14.04
N HIS A 67 5.49 -10.04 14.43
CA HIS A 67 4.82 -11.30 14.07
C HIS A 67 3.40 -11.41 14.63
N HIS A 68 3.17 -10.90 15.82
CA HIS A 68 1.83 -10.88 16.44
C HIS A 68 0.83 -10.04 15.64
N TYR A 69 1.24 -8.86 15.14
CA TYR A 69 0.35 -7.94 14.42
C TYR A 69 0.17 -8.27 12.94
N PHE A 70 1.20 -8.79 12.30
CA PHE A 70 1.22 -8.92 10.85
C PHE A 70 1.54 -10.34 10.35
N GLY A 71 2.10 -11.22 11.20
CA GLY A 71 2.48 -12.57 10.80
C GLY A 71 3.79 -12.62 10.02
N THR A 72 3.74 -12.91 8.73
CA THR A 72 4.92 -13.10 7.86
C THR A 72 5.41 -11.78 7.24
N LYS A 73 6.64 -11.79 6.71
CA LYS A 73 7.19 -10.67 5.93
C LYS A 73 6.31 -10.32 4.73
N GLU A 74 5.74 -11.35 4.08
CA GLU A 74 4.83 -11.18 2.96
C GLU A 74 3.56 -10.42 3.37
N GLN A 75 2.96 -10.80 4.51
CA GLN A 75 1.76 -10.13 5.03
C GLN A 75 2.04 -8.68 5.48
N ILE A 76 3.22 -8.41 6.03
CA ILE A 76 3.65 -7.03 6.32
C ILE A 76 3.80 -6.23 5.03
N PHE A 77 4.39 -6.84 4.01
CA PHE A 77 4.56 -6.19 2.70
C PHE A 77 3.21 -5.92 2.04
N GLU A 78 2.28 -6.87 2.09
CA GLU A 78 0.90 -6.69 1.60
C GLU A 78 0.23 -5.48 2.26
N ALA A 79 0.26 -5.38 3.58
CA ALA A 79 -0.29 -4.24 4.31
C ALA A 79 0.42 -2.91 3.94
N ALA A 80 1.73 -2.94 3.71
CA ALA A 80 2.50 -1.77 3.28
C ALA A 80 2.12 -1.34 1.85
N VAL A 81 1.89 -2.32 0.94
CA VAL A 81 1.43 -2.09 -0.43
C VAL A 81 0.03 -1.49 -0.43
N GLU A 82 -0.92 -2.03 0.34
CA GLU A 82 -2.29 -1.50 0.44
C GLU A 82 -2.29 -0.01 0.83
N VAL A 83 -1.54 0.37 1.85
CA VAL A 83 -1.47 1.78 2.28
C VAL A 83 -0.81 2.67 1.22
N ALA A 84 0.25 2.19 0.57
CA ALA A 84 0.92 2.97 -0.47
C ALA A 84 0.07 3.11 -1.75
N PHE A 85 -0.77 2.11 -2.04
CA PHE A 85 -1.68 2.10 -3.17
C PHE A 85 -3.02 2.78 -2.88
N ALA A 86 -3.35 3.06 -1.61
CA ALA A 86 -4.63 3.67 -1.23
C ALA A 86 -5.02 4.87 -2.14
N PRO A 87 -4.11 5.81 -2.48
CA PRO A 87 -4.47 6.92 -3.38
C PRO A 87 -4.86 6.49 -4.80
N ALA A 88 -4.42 5.32 -5.26
CA ALA A 88 -4.78 4.79 -6.59
C ALA A 88 -6.08 3.96 -6.56
N LEU A 89 -6.51 3.52 -5.37
CA LEU A 89 -7.71 2.69 -5.22
C LEU A 89 -9.02 3.46 -5.44
N ASP A 90 -8.97 4.78 -5.54
CA ASP A 90 -10.12 5.63 -5.87
C ASP A 90 -10.31 5.79 -7.40
N ALA A 91 -9.47 5.14 -8.23
CA ALA A 91 -9.62 5.17 -9.69
C ALA A 91 -10.97 4.61 -10.21
N PRO A 92 -11.58 3.56 -9.61
CA PRO A 92 -12.90 3.11 -10.02
C PRO A 92 -14.00 4.18 -9.86
N GLU A 93 -13.93 5.02 -8.84
CA GLU A 93 -14.82 6.14 -8.61
C GLU A 93 -14.68 7.19 -9.73
N ALA A 94 -13.44 7.46 -10.16
CA ALA A 94 -13.19 8.35 -11.30
C ALA A 94 -13.76 7.81 -12.63
N VAL A 95 -13.93 6.48 -12.75
CA VAL A 95 -14.63 5.86 -13.90
C VAL A 95 -16.14 5.99 -13.76
N ALA A 96 -16.68 5.75 -12.56
CA ALA A 96 -18.12 5.74 -12.29
C ALA A 96 -18.75 7.15 -12.34
N GLU A 97 -17.99 8.19 -11.99
CA GLU A 97 -18.48 9.57 -11.89
C GLU A 97 -18.56 10.27 -13.26
N GLY A 98 -19.66 10.99 -13.51
CA GLY A 98 -19.82 11.88 -14.65
C GLY A 98 -20.10 11.18 -15.99
N PRO A 99 -20.08 11.92 -17.13
CA PRO A 99 -20.51 11.44 -18.41
C PRO A 99 -19.54 10.40 -19.01
N PRO A 100 -20.05 9.35 -19.69
CA PRO A 100 -19.23 8.26 -20.25
C PRO A 100 -18.20 8.74 -21.30
N ASP A 101 -18.48 9.81 -22.04
CA ASP A 101 -17.62 10.37 -23.08
C ASP A 101 -16.37 11.08 -22.52
N ALA A 102 -16.32 11.34 -21.23
CA ALA A 102 -15.18 11.98 -20.55
C ALA A 102 -14.43 11.04 -19.58
N VAL A 103 -14.78 9.74 -19.54
CA VAL A 103 -14.16 8.80 -18.59
C VAL A 103 -12.66 8.65 -18.80
N GLY A 104 -12.21 8.64 -20.06
CA GLY A 104 -10.80 8.55 -20.40
C GLY A 104 -9.98 9.72 -19.88
N GLU A 105 -10.50 10.94 -19.99
CA GLU A 105 -9.85 12.13 -19.45
C GLU A 105 -9.83 12.12 -17.94
N ARG A 106 -10.95 11.82 -17.29
CA ARG A 106 -11.03 11.76 -15.82
C ARG A 106 -10.04 10.75 -15.24
N LEU A 107 -10.03 9.52 -15.76
CA LEU A 107 -9.11 8.48 -15.30
C LEU A 107 -7.65 8.86 -15.56
N THR A 108 -7.36 9.46 -16.73
CA THR A 108 -6.01 9.91 -17.07
C THR A 108 -5.54 11.00 -16.11
N ARG A 109 -6.34 12.02 -15.85
CA ARG A 109 -6.04 13.08 -14.87
C ARG A 109 -5.85 12.54 -13.47
N PHE A 110 -6.72 11.63 -13.04
CA PHE A 110 -6.63 11.01 -11.74
C PHE A 110 -5.29 10.26 -11.57
N VAL A 111 -4.95 9.37 -12.50
CA VAL A 111 -3.72 8.58 -12.42
C VAL A 111 -2.48 9.46 -12.46
N PHE A 112 -2.40 10.42 -13.41
CA PHE A 112 -1.26 11.33 -13.43
C PHE A 112 -1.19 12.22 -12.20
N GLY A 113 -2.31 12.61 -11.58
CA GLY A 113 -2.34 13.32 -10.31
C GLY A 113 -1.67 12.54 -9.17
N VAL A 114 -1.92 11.23 -9.10
CA VAL A 114 -1.25 10.32 -8.14
C VAL A 114 0.26 10.27 -8.39
N TRP A 115 0.70 10.27 -9.66
CA TRP A 115 2.12 10.21 -10.04
C TRP A 115 2.84 11.56 -9.97
N GLU A 116 2.16 12.69 -10.16
CA GLU A 116 2.76 14.03 -10.00
C GLU A 116 3.09 14.33 -8.54
N ASN A 117 2.29 13.86 -7.60
CA ASN A 117 2.51 14.09 -6.17
C ASN A 117 3.68 13.24 -5.64
N PRO A 118 4.78 13.85 -5.16
CA PRO A 118 5.94 13.11 -4.64
C PRO A 118 5.61 12.21 -3.45
N THR A 119 4.63 12.58 -2.63
CA THR A 119 4.23 11.82 -1.43
C THR A 119 3.60 10.49 -1.80
N THR A 120 2.80 10.43 -2.85
CA THR A 120 2.18 9.20 -3.35
C THR A 120 3.11 8.45 -4.31
N ARG A 121 3.85 9.15 -5.16
CA ARG A 121 4.76 8.57 -6.14
C ARG A 121 5.88 7.74 -5.51
N THR A 122 6.54 8.25 -4.49
CA THR A 122 7.73 7.59 -3.90
C THR A 122 7.44 6.17 -3.40
N PRO A 123 6.41 5.92 -2.58
CA PRO A 123 6.06 4.57 -2.16
C PRO A 123 5.58 3.68 -3.32
N LEU A 124 4.83 4.21 -4.28
CA LEU A 124 4.42 3.46 -5.47
C LEU A 124 5.61 2.96 -6.29
N LEU A 125 6.60 3.81 -6.50
CA LEU A 125 7.84 3.43 -7.20
C LEU A 125 8.59 2.31 -6.49
N ALA A 126 8.66 2.35 -5.16
CA ALA A 126 9.34 1.31 -4.39
C ALA A 126 8.64 -0.05 -4.54
N ILE A 127 7.31 -0.06 -4.57
CA ILE A 127 6.51 -1.27 -4.78
C ILE A 127 6.71 -1.82 -6.19
N VAL A 128 6.61 -0.98 -7.22
CA VAL A 128 6.80 -1.39 -8.61
C VAL A 128 8.21 -1.97 -8.80
N ARG A 129 9.25 -1.33 -8.25
CA ARG A 129 10.62 -1.86 -8.27
C ARG A 129 10.74 -3.21 -7.56
N SER A 130 10.07 -3.38 -6.43
CA SER A 130 10.07 -4.66 -5.70
C SER A 130 9.37 -5.75 -6.52
N ALA A 131 8.23 -5.45 -7.15
CA ALA A 131 7.46 -6.37 -7.97
C ALA A 131 8.23 -6.84 -9.23
N VAL A 132 9.02 -5.95 -9.85
CA VAL A 132 9.84 -6.31 -11.02
C VAL A 132 11.01 -7.22 -10.66
N ASN A 133 11.54 -7.13 -9.43
CA ASN A 133 12.75 -7.82 -9.02
C ASN A 133 12.53 -9.02 -8.07
N ASN A 134 11.28 -9.32 -7.68
CA ASN A 134 10.99 -10.40 -6.73
C ASN A 134 9.60 -11.00 -6.96
N ASP A 135 9.52 -12.32 -7.15
CA ASP A 135 8.28 -13.02 -7.49
C ASP A 135 7.21 -12.95 -6.40
N THR A 136 7.59 -12.98 -5.12
CA THR A 136 6.64 -12.83 -4.00
C THR A 136 6.02 -11.43 -3.99
N ALA A 137 6.86 -10.39 -4.15
CA ALA A 137 6.39 -9.03 -4.25
C ALA A 137 5.51 -8.82 -5.50
N ALA A 138 5.85 -9.46 -6.62
CA ALA A 138 5.03 -9.45 -7.83
C ALA A 138 3.67 -10.11 -7.61
N ALA A 139 3.61 -11.23 -6.88
CA ALA A 139 2.36 -11.93 -6.58
C ALA A 139 1.44 -11.08 -5.69
N VAL A 140 1.98 -10.43 -4.65
CA VAL A 140 1.23 -9.49 -3.78
C VAL A 140 0.69 -8.33 -4.59
N PHE A 141 1.55 -7.68 -5.39
CA PHE A 141 1.18 -6.55 -6.23
C PHE A 141 0.10 -6.91 -7.25
N ARG A 142 0.27 -8.04 -7.96
CA ARG A 142 -0.70 -8.55 -8.94
C ARG A 142 -2.06 -8.79 -8.30
N ARG A 143 -2.10 -9.44 -7.13
CA ARG A 143 -3.34 -9.71 -6.40
C ARG A 143 -4.05 -8.41 -6.05
N LEU A 144 -3.35 -7.43 -5.49
CA LEU A 144 -3.93 -6.13 -5.13
C LEU A 144 -4.49 -5.40 -6.37
N VAL A 145 -3.67 -5.23 -7.41
CA VAL A 145 -4.07 -4.53 -8.63
C VAL A 145 -5.24 -5.22 -9.32
N ALA A 146 -5.17 -6.55 -9.50
CA ALA A 146 -6.24 -7.29 -10.17
C ALA A 146 -7.56 -7.22 -9.40
N THR A 147 -7.55 -7.39 -8.06
CA THR A 147 -8.79 -7.50 -7.28
C THR A 147 -9.33 -6.16 -6.80
N GLN A 148 -8.46 -5.26 -6.35
CA GLN A 148 -8.87 -4.02 -5.72
C GLN A 148 -9.06 -2.86 -6.71
N LEU A 149 -8.41 -2.93 -7.87
CA LEU A 149 -8.43 -1.87 -8.85
C LEU A 149 -9.10 -2.31 -10.16
N LEU A 150 -8.48 -3.23 -10.91
CA LEU A 150 -8.91 -3.55 -12.28
C LEU A 150 -10.29 -4.18 -12.34
N ARG A 151 -10.62 -5.11 -11.44
CA ARG A 151 -11.97 -5.71 -11.38
C ARG A 151 -13.05 -4.68 -11.03
N ARG A 152 -12.74 -3.71 -10.16
CA ARG A 152 -13.69 -2.66 -9.81
C ARG A 152 -13.89 -1.69 -10.98
N ILE A 153 -12.84 -1.38 -11.75
CA ILE A 153 -12.96 -0.61 -12.99
C ILE A 153 -13.77 -1.41 -14.01
N ALA A 154 -13.43 -2.67 -14.25
CA ALA A 154 -14.15 -3.52 -15.19
C ALA A 154 -15.64 -3.66 -14.88
N ALA A 155 -16.01 -3.73 -13.58
CA ALA A 155 -17.39 -3.79 -13.14
C ALA A 155 -18.23 -2.54 -13.48
N GLN A 156 -17.58 -1.41 -13.83
CA GLN A 156 -18.25 -0.19 -14.29
C GLN A 156 -18.47 -0.17 -15.83
N LEU A 157 -17.86 -1.13 -16.54
CA LEU A 157 -17.92 -1.19 -17.99
C LEU A 157 -19.03 -2.18 -18.42
N GLU A 158 -19.99 -1.70 -19.16
CA GLU A 158 -21.05 -2.52 -19.77
C GLU A 158 -20.66 -2.99 -21.18
N LEU A 159 -19.45 -3.53 -21.32
CA LEU A 159 -18.86 -3.91 -22.61
C LEU A 159 -18.29 -5.33 -22.56
N PRO A 160 -18.20 -6.03 -23.69
CA PRO A 160 -17.45 -7.27 -23.81
C PRO A 160 -16.00 -7.07 -23.37
N ASP A 161 -15.37 -8.13 -22.83
CA ASP A 161 -13.96 -8.14 -22.43
C ASP A 161 -13.56 -7.02 -21.44
N ALA A 162 -14.49 -6.63 -20.55
CA ALA A 162 -14.32 -5.52 -19.62
C ALA A 162 -13.00 -5.60 -18.79
N GLU A 163 -12.59 -6.79 -18.36
CA GLU A 163 -11.33 -6.98 -17.64
C GLU A 163 -10.12 -6.63 -18.52
N LEU A 164 -10.05 -7.17 -19.74
CA LEU A 164 -8.97 -6.87 -20.68
C LEU A 164 -8.93 -5.38 -21.04
N ARG A 165 -10.06 -4.75 -21.20
CA ARG A 165 -10.18 -3.30 -21.47
C ARG A 165 -9.64 -2.46 -20.32
N ALA A 166 -9.98 -2.80 -19.09
CA ALA A 166 -9.44 -2.14 -17.89
C ALA A 166 -7.92 -2.34 -17.80
N GLU A 167 -7.41 -3.54 -18.09
CA GLU A 167 -5.97 -3.83 -18.13
C GLU A 167 -5.24 -3.04 -19.21
N LEU A 168 -5.79 -2.90 -20.42
CA LEU A 168 -5.19 -2.11 -21.50
C LEU A 168 -5.16 -0.61 -21.16
N ALA A 169 -6.23 -0.08 -20.59
CA ALA A 169 -6.27 1.30 -20.10
C ALA A 169 -5.19 1.53 -19.02
N ALA A 170 -5.09 0.61 -18.05
CA ALA A 170 -4.06 0.68 -17.01
C ALA A 170 -2.64 0.55 -17.60
N ALA A 171 -2.41 -0.34 -18.55
CA ALA A 171 -1.11 -0.52 -19.22
C ALA A 171 -0.66 0.78 -19.93
N GLN A 172 -1.58 1.45 -20.62
CA GLN A 172 -1.32 2.73 -21.26
C GLN A 172 -0.89 3.81 -20.24
N LEU A 173 -1.64 3.95 -19.15
CA LEU A 173 -1.39 4.95 -18.12
C LEU A 173 -0.11 4.68 -17.35
N VAL A 174 0.07 3.44 -16.89
CA VAL A 174 1.27 3.02 -16.14
C VAL A 174 2.50 3.08 -17.02
N GLY A 175 2.43 2.66 -18.30
CA GLY A 175 3.52 2.77 -19.25
C GLY A 175 3.99 4.21 -19.43
N CYS A 176 3.07 5.15 -19.65
CA CYS A 176 3.40 6.58 -19.71
C CYS A 176 4.01 7.10 -18.41
N ALA A 177 3.46 6.72 -17.25
CA ALA A 177 3.98 7.13 -15.96
C ALA A 177 5.40 6.59 -15.71
N MET A 178 5.66 5.33 -16.08
CA MET A 178 6.99 4.72 -15.96
C MET A 178 8.03 5.45 -16.83
N LEU A 179 7.70 5.74 -18.08
CA LEU A 179 8.61 6.46 -18.96
C LEU A 179 8.85 7.90 -18.50
N ARG A 180 7.82 8.57 -17.98
CA ARG A 180 7.90 9.95 -17.51
C ARG A 180 8.65 10.11 -16.19
N TYR A 181 8.26 9.34 -15.16
CA TYR A 181 8.72 9.59 -13.79
C TYR A 181 9.84 8.65 -13.32
N VAL A 182 9.97 7.48 -13.94
CA VAL A 182 10.96 6.47 -13.53
C VAL A 182 12.17 6.48 -14.44
N ILE A 183 11.95 6.26 -15.73
CA ILE A 183 13.01 6.17 -16.73
C ILE A 183 13.44 7.57 -17.19
N LYS A 184 12.51 8.54 -17.14
CA LYS A 184 12.71 9.94 -17.52
C LYS A 184 13.16 10.10 -18.97
N VAL A 185 12.41 9.49 -19.88
CA VAL A 185 12.68 9.56 -21.31
C VAL A 185 12.20 10.91 -21.87
N GLU A 186 13.11 11.66 -22.48
CA GLU A 186 12.75 12.90 -23.17
C GLU A 186 12.17 12.64 -24.57
N PRO A 187 11.23 13.46 -25.04
CA PRO A 187 10.68 14.67 -24.41
C PRO A 187 9.51 14.43 -23.43
N LEU A 188 9.10 13.17 -23.17
CA LEU A 188 7.95 12.85 -22.33
C LEU A 188 8.16 13.31 -20.87
N ALA A 189 9.39 13.22 -20.36
CA ALA A 189 9.71 13.57 -18.97
C ALA A 189 9.49 15.06 -18.68
N SER A 190 9.83 15.94 -19.61
CA SER A 190 9.71 17.40 -19.48
C SER A 190 8.46 18.00 -20.13
N ALA A 191 7.68 17.20 -20.88
CA ALA A 191 6.49 17.70 -21.55
C ALA A 191 5.44 18.22 -20.54
N ASP A 192 4.70 19.23 -20.97
CA ASP A 192 3.55 19.73 -20.22
C ASP A 192 2.51 18.63 -19.98
N LEU A 193 1.97 18.56 -18.76
CA LEU A 193 1.07 17.49 -18.36
C LEU A 193 -0.25 17.52 -19.13
N GLU A 194 -0.82 18.71 -19.38
CA GLU A 194 -2.07 18.85 -20.13
C GLU A 194 -1.90 18.37 -21.58
N ARG A 195 -0.74 18.60 -22.15
CA ARG A 195 -0.40 18.11 -23.48
C ARG A 195 -0.31 16.58 -23.53
N ILE A 196 0.16 15.94 -22.46
CA ILE A 196 0.19 14.48 -22.34
C ILE A 196 -1.22 13.95 -22.19
N ILE A 197 -2.01 14.53 -21.26
CA ILE A 197 -3.40 14.15 -21.02
C ILE A 197 -4.21 14.22 -22.31
N ALA A 198 -4.11 15.32 -23.05
CA ALA A 198 -4.83 15.50 -24.32
C ALA A 198 -4.53 14.40 -25.38
N ARG A 199 -3.36 13.75 -25.29
CA ARG A 199 -2.99 12.66 -26.21
C ARG A 199 -3.28 11.27 -25.68
N VAL A 200 -3.19 11.07 -24.36
CA VAL A 200 -3.37 9.77 -23.72
C VAL A 200 -4.85 9.49 -23.44
N ALA A 201 -5.60 10.50 -23.02
CA ALA A 201 -7.01 10.36 -22.65
C ALA A 201 -7.89 9.77 -23.76
N PRO A 202 -7.77 10.15 -25.06
CA PRO A 202 -8.56 9.52 -26.12
C PRO A 202 -8.28 8.02 -26.30
N VAL A 203 -7.04 7.57 -26.08
CA VAL A 203 -6.67 6.16 -26.15
C VAL A 203 -7.29 5.38 -24.99
N VAL A 204 -7.18 5.93 -23.79
CA VAL A 204 -7.84 5.37 -22.59
C VAL A 204 -9.35 5.33 -22.76
N GLN A 205 -9.94 6.41 -23.31
CA GLN A 205 -11.36 6.50 -23.66
C GLN A 205 -11.76 5.35 -24.58
N GLY A 206 -10.99 5.11 -25.66
CA GLY A 206 -11.25 4.03 -26.60
C GLY A 206 -11.26 2.65 -25.96
N HIS A 207 -10.34 2.36 -25.05
CA HIS A 207 -10.36 1.10 -24.29
C HIS A 207 -11.62 0.95 -23.42
N LEU A 208 -12.09 2.02 -22.80
CA LEU A 208 -13.17 1.96 -21.81
C LEU A 208 -14.58 2.06 -22.42
N THR A 209 -14.74 2.63 -23.63
CA THR A 209 -16.08 2.95 -24.17
C THR A 209 -16.32 2.54 -25.63
N SER A 210 -15.26 2.27 -26.42
CA SER A 210 -15.48 1.84 -27.81
C SER A 210 -16.02 0.40 -27.86
N PRO A 211 -16.96 0.11 -28.76
CA PRO A 211 -17.53 -1.23 -28.96
C PRO A 211 -16.49 -2.25 -29.44
#